data_b9137f44b65ec77ed9f349fcc7279eec
#
_entry.id   b9137f44b65ec77ed9f349fcc7279eec
#
_cell.length_a   1.000
_cell.length_b   1.000
_cell.length_c   1.000
_cell.angle_alpha   90.00
_cell.angle_beta   90.00
_cell.angle_gamma   90.00
#
_symmetry.space_group_name_H-M   'P 1'
#
loop_
_entity.id
_entity.type
_entity.pdbx_description
1 polymer ?
#
loop_
_entity_poly.entity_id
_entity_poly.type
_entity_poly.pdbx_seq_one_letter_code
_entity_poly.pdbx_strand_id
1 'polypeptide(L)'
;MRVSVFCGVSVDGFLARLDDALDFLHSGEQEPRGFQEFLASVDVVVIGRRTFGVVMKLGHLTLYGNQPVMVLGSRPLDFSSVQGAVVEQMSGEPSEVVRQLQARGFRHAYVDGGVTIQRFLAAGCIDRLVITRVPVLIGAGIPLFGPVPQDIRLRHVATHSHAGGLVQSEYAVGDGEFS
;
A
#
# COMPACT_ATOMS: atom_id res chain seq x y z
N MET A 1 -1.88 -1.15 -16.88
CA MET A 1 -2.14 -1.83 -15.60
C MET A 1 -2.47 -0.76 -14.56
N ARG A 2 -3.51 -0.94 -13.77
CA ARG A 2 -3.84 -0.02 -12.66
C ARG A 2 -2.92 -0.32 -11.47
N VAL A 3 -2.48 0.73 -10.77
CA VAL A 3 -1.69 0.62 -9.54
C VAL A 3 -2.36 1.45 -8.45
N SER A 4 -2.74 0.81 -7.35
CA SER A 4 -3.49 1.44 -6.27
C SER A 4 -2.79 1.30 -4.92
N VAL A 5 -3.03 2.26 -4.06
CA VAL A 5 -2.65 2.25 -2.64
C VAL A 5 -3.92 2.22 -1.80
N PHE A 6 -3.95 1.40 -0.77
CA PHE A 6 -4.98 1.40 0.26
C PHE A 6 -4.29 1.34 1.62
N CYS A 7 -4.39 2.40 2.42
CA CYS A 7 -3.67 2.45 3.69
C CYS A 7 -4.41 3.24 4.76
N GLY A 8 -4.10 2.93 6.02
CA GLY A 8 -4.42 3.75 7.17
C GLY A 8 -3.24 4.64 7.56
N VAL A 9 -3.53 5.85 8.01
CA VAL A 9 -2.52 6.80 8.50
C VAL A 9 -3.05 7.57 9.72
N SER A 10 -2.14 8.04 10.56
CA SER A 10 -2.46 9.06 11.56
C SER A 10 -2.87 10.38 10.89
N VAL A 11 -3.52 11.30 11.62
CA VAL A 11 -3.89 12.63 11.08
C VAL A 11 -2.66 13.39 10.58
N ASP A 12 -1.53 13.23 11.26
CA ASP A 12 -0.23 13.81 10.88
C ASP A 12 0.54 13.00 9.81
N GLY A 13 -0.09 11.99 9.19
CA GLY A 13 0.35 11.38 7.94
C GLY A 13 1.34 10.23 8.05
N PHE A 14 1.41 9.56 9.20
CA PHE A 14 2.30 8.42 9.39
C PHE A 14 1.57 7.09 9.20
N LEU A 15 2.21 6.15 8.49
CA LEU A 15 1.75 4.77 8.26
C LEU A 15 2.01 3.86 9.45
N ALA A 16 3.12 4.08 10.15
CA ALA A 16 3.57 3.26 11.25
C ALA A 16 4.41 4.09 12.23
N ARG A 17 4.63 3.58 13.43
CA ARG A 17 5.65 4.13 14.33
C ARG A 17 7.06 3.88 13.78
N LEU A 18 8.09 4.48 14.40
CA LEU A 18 9.49 4.31 13.99
C LEU A 18 9.99 2.87 14.14
N ASP A 19 9.39 2.10 15.04
CA ASP A 19 9.66 0.68 15.29
C ASP A 19 8.76 -0.27 14.49
N ASP A 20 8.05 0.25 13.48
CA ASP A 20 7.08 -0.46 12.64
C ASP A 20 5.78 -0.85 13.34
N ALA A 21 5.52 -0.42 14.56
CA ALA A 21 4.27 -0.71 15.26
C ALA A 21 3.08 -0.01 14.57
N LEU A 22 1.95 -0.72 14.51
CA LEU A 22 0.69 -0.30 13.87
C LEU A 22 -0.46 -0.15 14.89
N ASP A 23 -0.12 -0.08 16.17
CA ASP A 23 -1.07 -0.09 17.29
C ASP A 23 -2.16 0.98 17.19
N PHE A 24 -1.82 2.16 16.68
CA PHE A 24 -2.77 3.28 16.53
C PHE A 24 -3.78 3.06 15.38
N LEU A 25 -3.52 2.16 14.44
CA LEU A 25 -4.45 1.83 13.35
C LEU A 25 -5.62 0.97 13.83
N HIS A 26 -5.49 0.31 14.97
CA HIS A 26 -6.48 -0.62 15.52
C HIS A 26 -7.45 0.07 16.50
N SER A 27 -7.86 1.31 16.24
CA SER A 27 -8.84 2.03 17.06
C SER A 27 -10.29 1.54 16.90
N GLY A 28 -10.48 0.22 16.83
CA GLY A 28 -11.81 -0.42 16.74
C GLY A 28 -11.75 -1.82 16.14
N GLU A 29 -12.71 -2.65 16.47
CA GLU A 29 -12.82 -4.07 16.08
C GLU A 29 -13.15 -4.31 14.59
N GLN A 30 -13.05 -3.31 13.71
CA GLN A 30 -13.45 -3.44 12.32
C GLN A 30 -12.27 -3.11 11.38
N GLU A 31 -12.04 -4.02 10.44
CA GLU A 31 -11.19 -3.75 9.28
C GLU A 31 -11.62 -2.45 8.58
N PRO A 32 -10.67 -1.72 7.95
CA PRO A 32 -11.00 -0.53 7.15
C PRO A 32 -12.07 -0.88 6.13
N ARG A 33 -13.21 -0.19 6.20
CA ARG A 33 -14.36 -0.47 5.33
C ARG A 33 -13.96 -0.38 3.87
N GLY A 34 -14.33 -1.41 3.09
CA GLY A 34 -13.98 -1.51 1.68
C GLY A 34 -12.62 -2.16 1.40
N PHE A 35 -11.88 -2.61 2.41
CA PHE A 35 -10.59 -3.27 2.18
C PHE A 35 -10.76 -4.64 1.51
N GLN A 36 -11.75 -5.43 1.91
CA GLN A 36 -12.02 -6.73 1.30
C GLN A 36 -12.45 -6.59 -0.17
N GLU A 37 -13.33 -5.63 -0.46
CA GLU A 37 -13.75 -5.32 -1.84
C GLU A 37 -12.57 -4.79 -2.66
N PHE A 38 -11.73 -3.95 -2.06
CA PHE A 38 -10.51 -3.48 -2.70
C PHE A 38 -9.57 -4.66 -3.01
N LEU A 39 -9.31 -5.52 -2.02
CA LEU A 39 -8.42 -6.68 -2.17
C LEU A 39 -8.94 -7.66 -3.23
N ALA A 40 -10.26 -7.87 -3.31
CA ALA A 40 -10.88 -8.69 -4.35
C ALA A 40 -10.74 -8.08 -5.76
N SER A 41 -10.48 -6.78 -5.87
CA SER A 41 -10.31 -6.08 -7.14
C SER A 41 -8.86 -6.10 -7.66
N VAL A 42 -7.87 -6.51 -6.84
CA VAL A 42 -6.46 -6.54 -7.23
C VAL A 42 -6.00 -7.94 -7.58
N ASP A 43 -5.01 -8.03 -8.47
CA ASP A 43 -4.47 -9.31 -8.96
C ASP A 43 -3.14 -9.66 -8.29
N VAL A 44 -2.45 -8.67 -7.75
CA VAL A 44 -1.10 -8.81 -7.21
C VAL A 44 -0.81 -7.73 -6.16
N VAL A 45 -0.07 -8.10 -5.12
CA VAL A 45 0.41 -7.18 -4.09
C VAL A 45 1.91 -6.95 -4.28
N VAL A 46 2.35 -5.70 -4.16
CA VAL A 46 3.76 -5.30 -4.28
C VAL A 46 4.19 -4.61 -2.99
N ILE A 47 5.13 -5.21 -2.30
CA ILE A 47 5.67 -4.70 -1.03
C ILE A 47 7.19 -4.63 -1.05
N GLY A 48 7.76 -3.78 -0.23
CA GLY A 48 9.21 -3.75 -0.01
C GLY A 48 9.68 -4.80 1.00
N ARG A 49 10.98 -5.09 1.00
CA ARG A 49 11.63 -6.01 1.94
C ARG A 49 11.29 -5.72 3.42
N ARG A 50 11.28 -4.43 3.84
CA ARG A 50 10.99 -4.06 5.23
C ARG A 50 9.55 -4.42 5.58
N THR A 51 8.60 -4.06 4.73
CA THR A 51 7.18 -4.39 4.90
C THR A 51 6.98 -5.90 4.97
N PHE A 52 7.63 -6.66 4.09
CA PHE A 52 7.59 -8.12 4.14
C PHE A 52 8.07 -8.64 5.51
N GLY A 53 9.18 -8.13 6.03
CA GLY A 53 9.68 -8.52 7.35
C GLY A 53 8.71 -8.21 8.49
N VAL A 54 8.01 -7.07 8.43
CA VAL A 54 6.96 -6.71 9.41
C VAL A 54 5.76 -7.64 9.31
N VAL A 55 5.27 -7.85 8.10
CA VAL A 55 4.11 -8.72 7.84
C VAL A 55 4.37 -10.15 8.29
N MET A 56 5.57 -10.68 8.04
CA MET A 56 5.98 -12.01 8.51
C MET A 56 6.04 -12.11 10.04
N LYS A 57 6.61 -11.11 10.71
CA LYS A 57 6.68 -11.07 12.19
C LYS A 57 5.30 -11.03 12.86
N LEU A 58 4.37 -10.33 12.25
CA LEU A 58 3.00 -10.18 12.75
C LEU A 58 2.10 -11.37 12.37
N GLY A 59 2.57 -12.28 11.52
CA GLY A 59 1.75 -13.37 10.99
C GLY A 59 0.65 -12.90 10.03
N HIS A 60 0.80 -11.72 9.45
CA HIS A 60 -0.25 -11.04 8.70
C HIS A 60 -0.16 -11.18 7.18
N LEU A 61 0.60 -12.16 6.66
CA LEU A 61 0.64 -12.38 5.21
C LEU A 61 -0.76 -12.70 4.64
N THR A 62 -1.62 -13.31 5.46
CA THR A 62 -3.03 -13.57 5.16
C THR A 62 -3.88 -12.31 4.99
N LEU A 63 -3.39 -11.13 5.42
CA LEU A 63 -4.07 -9.85 5.15
C LEU A 63 -4.22 -9.58 3.65
N TYR A 64 -3.30 -10.10 2.85
CA TYR A 64 -3.37 -9.95 1.38
C TYR A 64 -4.24 -11.02 0.72
N GLY A 65 -4.97 -11.82 1.49
CA GLY A 65 -5.84 -12.89 0.97
C GLY A 65 -5.04 -13.95 0.20
N ASN A 66 -5.55 -14.33 -0.96
CA ASN A 66 -4.92 -15.29 -1.87
C ASN A 66 -4.09 -14.61 -2.98
N GLN A 67 -3.89 -13.29 -2.91
CA GLN A 67 -3.17 -12.56 -3.94
C GLN A 67 -1.68 -12.89 -3.89
N PRO A 68 -1.03 -13.12 -5.04
CA PRO A 68 0.42 -13.28 -5.08
C PRO A 68 1.11 -11.99 -4.59
N VAL A 69 2.15 -12.17 -3.78
CA VAL A 69 2.91 -11.07 -3.16
C VAL A 69 4.28 -10.98 -3.79
N MET A 70 4.55 -9.84 -4.42
CA MET A 70 5.86 -9.52 -5.00
C MET A 70 6.65 -8.68 -4.01
N VAL A 71 7.76 -9.22 -3.53
CA VAL A 71 8.64 -8.54 -2.57
C VAL A 71 9.79 -7.88 -3.31
N LEU A 72 9.84 -6.55 -3.27
CA LEU A 72 10.88 -5.78 -3.93
C LEU A 72 12.18 -5.80 -3.13
N GLY A 73 13.26 -6.23 -3.76
CA GLY A 73 14.58 -6.24 -3.17
C GLY A 73 15.66 -6.75 -4.11
N SER A 74 16.85 -6.14 -4.06
CA SER A 74 18.01 -6.52 -4.88
C SER A 74 18.82 -7.67 -4.28
N ARG A 75 18.75 -7.88 -2.96
CA ARG A 75 19.44 -8.97 -2.27
C ARG A 75 18.50 -10.16 -2.13
N PRO A 76 18.97 -11.41 -2.27
CA PRO A 76 18.15 -12.60 -2.09
C PRO A 76 17.35 -12.55 -0.77
N LEU A 77 16.11 -13.02 -0.84
CA LEU A 77 15.20 -13.18 0.29
C LEU A 77 14.94 -14.66 0.52
N ASP A 78 14.84 -15.04 1.77
CA ASP A 78 14.44 -16.38 2.15
C ASP A 78 12.93 -16.42 2.37
N PHE A 79 12.23 -17.25 1.60
CA PHE A 79 10.80 -17.51 1.69
C PHE A 79 10.47 -18.89 2.27
N SER A 80 11.44 -19.61 2.82
CA SER A 80 11.25 -20.96 3.36
C SER A 80 10.21 -21.05 4.47
N SER A 81 10.01 -19.96 5.22
CA SER A 81 9.01 -19.87 6.29
C SER A 81 7.61 -19.48 5.82
N VAL A 82 7.45 -19.14 4.53
CA VAL A 82 6.15 -18.76 3.97
C VAL A 82 5.30 -20.02 3.74
N GLN A 83 4.09 -20.01 4.27
CA GLN A 83 3.12 -21.09 4.08
C GLN A 83 1.79 -20.51 3.59
N GLY A 84 1.14 -21.22 2.67
CA GLY A 84 -0.21 -20.89 2.21
C GLY A 84 -0.34 -19.63 1.35
N ALA A 85 0.76 -19.04 0.91
CA ALA A 85 0.76 -17.85 0.04
C ALA A 85 1.78 -17.99 -1.07
N VAL A 86 1.50 -17.37 -2.21
CA VAL A 86 2.44 -17.24 -3.31
C VAL A 86 3.27 -15.98 -3.09
N VAL A 87 4.56 -16.14 -2.82
CA VAL A 87 5.48 -15.02 -2.61
C VAL A 87 6.67 -15.15 -3.54
N GLU A 88 6.98 -14.10 -4.27
CA GLU A 88 8.09 -14.04 -5.21
C GLU A 88 8.91 -12.77 -4.98
N GLN A 89 10.21 -12.85 -5.25
CA GLN A 89 11.08 -11.69 -5.26
C GLN A 89 11.09 -11.04 -6.63
N MET A 90 11.02 -9.70 -6.63
CA MET A 90 11.25 -8.87 -7.82
C MET A 90 12.27 -7.78 -7.52
N SER A 91 12.91 -7.29 -8.57
CA SER A 91 13.81 -6.13 -8.49
C SER A 91 13.61 -5.23 -9.70
N GLY A 92 13.99 -3.97 -9.56
CA GLY A 92 13.90 -2.97 -10.61
C GLY A 92 13.33 -1.64 -10.12
N GLU A 93 13.35 -0.64 -10.99
CA GLU A 93 12.69 0.62 -10.75
C GLU A 93 11.16 0.46 -10.90
N PRO A 94 10.34 1.31 -10.26
CA PRO A 94 8.88 1.15 -10.24
C PRO A 94 8.25 0.96 -11.63
N SER A 95 8.66 1.73 -12.62
CA SER A 95 8.15 1.61 -13.99
C SER A 95 8.53 0.27 -14.65
N GLU A 96 9.67 -0.29 -14.30
CA GLU A 96 10.10 -1.60 -14.78
C GLU A 96 9.30 -2.72 -14.11
N VAL A 97 9.10 -2.62 -12.80
CA VAL A 97 8.25 -3.56 -12.04
C VAL A 97 6.84 -3.59 -12.62
N VAL A 98 6.24 -2.42 -12.89
CA VAL A 98 4.92 -2.31 -13.53
C VAL A 98 4.89 -2.99 -14.88
N ARG A 99 5.90 -2.77 -15.74
CA ARG A 99 5.99 -3.44 -17.06
C ARG A 99 6.11 -4.96 -16.93
N GLN A 100 6.94 -5.45 -16.01
CA GLN A 100 7.12 -6.88 -15.77
C GLN A 100 5.83 -7.54 -15.31
N LEU A 101 5.10 -6.92 -14.37
CA LEU A 101 3.81 -7.42 -13.90
C LEU A 101 2.76 -7.43 -15.01
N GLN A 102 2.70 -6.35 -15.79
CA GLN A 102 1.80 -6.27 -16.95
C GLN A 102 2.10 -7.33 -18.01
N ALA A 103 3.37 -7.61 -18.29
CA ALA A 103 3.79 -8.67 -19.21
C ALA A 103 3.41 -10.08 -18.71
N ARG A 104 3.29 -10.26 -17.39
CA ARG A 104 2.80 -11.49 -16.74
C ARG A 104 1.27 -11.61 -16.72
N GLY A 105 0.55 -10.61 -17.26
CA GLY A 105 -0.92 -10.62 -17.37
C GLY A 105 -1.65 -9.98 -16.20
N PHE A 106 -0.95 -9.43 -15.21
CA PHE A 106 -1.59 -8.68 -14.12
C PHE A 106 -2.17 -7.35 -14.62
N ARG A 107 -3.35 -6.99 -14.12
CA ARG A 107 -4.08 -5.79 -14.54
C ARG A 107 -4.21 -4.76 -13.43
N HIS A 108 -4.21 -5.18 -12.16
CA HIS A 108 -4.38 -4.31 -11.01
C HIS A 108 -3.44 -4.71 -9.88
N ALA A 109 -2.49 -3.84 -9.54
CA ALA A 109 -1.55 -4.04 -8.45
C ALA A 109 -1.94 -3.20 -7.23
N TYR A 110 -1.82 -3.79 -6.05
CA TYR A 110 -1.83 -3.09 -4.76
C TYR A 110 -0.39 -2.86 -4.31
N VAL A 111 0.01 -1.61 -4.15
CA VAL A 111 1.33 -1.22 -3.62
C VAL A 111 1.20 -0.84 -2.16
N ASP A 112 2.00 -1.48 -1.28
CA ASP A 112 1.98 -1.25 0.15
C ASP A 112 3.37 -1.07 0.74
N GLY A 113 3.43 -0.32 1.86
CA GLY A 113 4.67 0.05 2.57
C GLY A 113 5.23 1.41 2.16
N GLY A 114 5.59 2.23 3.16
CA GLY A 114 5.91 3.65 3.00
C GLY A 114 6.94 3.94 1.92
N VAL A 115 8.12 3.34 2.00
CA VAL A 115 9.20 3.57 1.00
C VAL A 115 8.78 3.12 -0.40
N THR A 116 8.04 2.00 -0.50
CA THR A 116 7.58 1.49 -1.79
C THR A 116 6.56 2.44 -2.41
N ILE A 117 5.55 2.87 -1.63
CA ILE A 117 4.55 3.84 -2.07
C ILE A 117 5.23 5.15 -2.54
N GLN A 118 6.17 5.68 -1.75
CA GLN A 118 6.89 6.91 -2.10
C GLN A 118 7.65 6.79 -3.41
N ARG A 119 8.36 5.66 -3.62
CA ARG A 119 9.10 5.41 -4.88
C ARG A 119 8.17 5.32 -6.07
N PHE A 120 7.04 4.62 -5.94
CA PHE A 120 6.06 4.48 -7.00
C PHE A 120 5.35 5.80 -7.32
N LEU A 121 5.05 6.63 -6.31
CA LEU A 121 4.52 7.98 -6.50
C LEU A 121 5.53 8.88 -7.23
N ALA A 122 6.78 8.91 -6.77
CA ALA A 122 7.83 9.71 -7.39
C ALA A 122 8.11 9.32 -8.86
N ALA A 123 7.89 8.04 -9.19
CA ALA A 123 8.02 7.52 -10.55
C ALA A 123 6.74 7.67 -11.41
N GLY A 124 5.67 8.28 -10.89
CA GLY A 124 4.40 8.42 -11.61
C GLY A 124 3.70 7.09 -11.87
N CYS A 125 3.90 6.11 -11.01
CA CYS A 125 3.38 4.74 -11.19
C CYS A 125 2.20 4.41 -10.28
N ILE A 126 1.55 5.38 -9.67
CA ILE A 126 0.32 5.19 -8.88
C ILE A 126 -0.84 5.89 -9.59
N ASP A 127 -1.96 5.19 -9.73
CA ASP A 127 -3.19 5.71 -10.35
C ASP A 127 -4.25 6.10 -9.32
N ARG A 128 -4.27 5.43 -8.16
CA ARG A 128 -5.32 5.58 -7.16
C ARG A 128 -4.77 5.51 -5.75
N LEU A 129 -5.24 6.41 -4.89
CA LEU A 129 -4.97 6.42 -3.45
C LEU A 129 -6.28 6.30 -2.68
N VAL A 130 -6.38 5.31 -1.79
CA VAL A 130 -7.43 5.21 -0.77
C VAL A 130 -6.75 5.34 0.58
N ILE A 131 -7.02 6.44 1.27
CA ILE A 131 -6.33 6.80 2.51
C ILE A 131 -7.35 6.96 3.63
N THR A 132 -7.24 6.13 4.66
CA THR A 132 -8.06 6.23 5.87
C THR A 132 -7.27 6.95 6.96
N ARG A 133 -7.72 8.15 7.35
CA ARG A 133 -7.15 8.88 8.49
C ARG A 133 -7.79 8.41 9.78
N VAL A 134 -6.94 7.95 10.69
CA VAL A 134 -7.29 7.60 12.07
C VAL A 134 -7.19 8.87 12.92
N PRO A 135 -8.15 9.18 13.80
CA PRO A 135 -8.18 10.44 14.56
C PRO A 135 -7.15 10.45 15.70
N VAL A 136 -5.87 10.38 15.36
CA VAL A 136 -4.73 10.39 16.29
C VAL A 136 -3.56 11.15 15.68
N LEU A 137 -2.81 11.85 16.52
CA LEU A 137 -1.50 12.40 16.20
C LEU A 137 -0.45 11.54 16.91
N ILE A 138 0.54 11.05 16.18
CA ILE A 138 1.63 10.26 16.76
C ILE A 138 2.96 11.00 16.83
N GLY A 139 3.07 12.17 16.18
CA GLY A 139 4.20 13.10 16.26
C GLY A 139 5.44 12.66 15.47
N ALA A 140 5.75 11.38 15.42
CA ALA A 140 6.86 10.83 14.65
C ALA A 140 6.55 9.40 14.21
N GLY A 141 7.03 9.02 13.02
CA GLY A 141 6.77 7.70 12.46
C GLY A 141 7.30 7.55 11.04
N ILE A 142 6.85 6.51 10.36
CA ILE A 142 7.11 6.25 8.95
C ILE A 142 6.06 6.99 8.13
N PRO A 143 6.43 8.04 7.38
CA PRO A 143 5.47 8.85 6.66
C PRO A 143 4.90 8.11 5.43
N LEU A 144 3.63 8.39 5.10
CA LEU A 144 3.04 7.92 3.85
C LEU A 144 3.69 8.61 2.64
N PHE A 145 3.89 9.91 2.72
CA PHE A 145 4.46 10.70 1.63
C PHE A 145 5.90 11.13 1.96
N GLY A 146 6.70 11.22 0.92
CA GLY A 146 8.08 11.69 0.96
C GLY A 146 8.33 12.76 -0.11
N PRO A 147 9.58 13.13 -0.35
CA PRO A 147 9.93 14.06 -1.42
C PRO A 147 9.46 13.55 -2.78
N VAL A 148 8.93 14.45 -3.59
CA VAL A 148 8.55 14.20 -4.98
C VAL A 148 9.29 15.19 -5.90
N PRO A 149 9.62 14.79 -7.14
CA PRO A 149 10.41 15.64 -8.04
C PRO A 149 9.65 16.88 -8.51
N GLN A 150 8.33 16.81 -8.49
CA GLN A 150 7.39 17.90 -8.81
C GLN A 150 6.04 17.63 -8.17
N ASP A 151 5.16 18.64 -8.18
CA ASP A 151 3.82 18.48 -7.67
C ASP A 151 3.08 17.34 -8.38
N ILE A 152 2.45 16.47 -7.61
CA ILE A 152 1.57 15.41 -8.11
C ILE A 152 0.13 15.86 -7.88
N ARG A 153 -0.58 16.15 -8.96
CA ARG A 153 -1.99 16.55 -8.88
C ARG A 153 -2.85 15.35 -8.48
N LEU A 154 -3.77 15.58 -7.56
CA LEU A 154 -4.74 14.60 -7.12
C LEU A 154 -6.14 15.13 -7.39
N ARG A 155 -6.99 14.29 -7.99
CA ARG A 155 -8.42 14.57 -8.14
C ARG A 155 -9.18 13.81 -7.06
N HIS A 156 -9.89 14.52 -6.20
CA HIS A 156 -10.75 13.90 -5.19
C HIS A 156 -11.89 13.14 -5.87
N VAL A 157 -12.10 11.90 -5.43
CA VAL A 157 -13.15 11.00 -5.96
C VAL A 157 -14.29 10.88 -4.96
N ALA A 158 -13.97 10.52 -3.71
CA ALA A 158 -14.96 10.33 -2.65
C ALA A 158 -14.34 10.54 -1.26
N THR A 159 -15.17 10.85 -0.29
CA THR A 159 -14.81 10.84 1.13
C THR A 159 -15.94 10.24 1.95
N HIS A 160 -15.59 9.34 2.85
CA HIS A 160 -16.53 8.68 3.76
C HIS A 160 -16.04 8.81 5.21
N SER A 161 -16.97 9.15 6.10
CA SER A 161 -16.74 9.11 7.55
C SER A 161 -17.27 7.79 8.11
N HIS A 162 -16.50 7.17 8.99
CA HIS A 162 -16.85 5.90 9.61
C HIS A 162 -16.92 6.04 11.14
N ALA A 163 -17.46 5.01 11.78
CA ALA A 163 -17.46 4.92 13.24
C ALA A 163 -16.04 5.08 13.82
N GLY A 164 -15.92 5.61 15.03
CA GLY A 164 -14.62 5.87 15.64
C GLY A 164 -13.89 7.10 15.10
N GLY A 165 -14.55 7.94 14.27
CA GLY A 165 -13.95 9.16 13.72
C GLY A 165 -12.98 8.92 12.55
N LEU A 166 -12.99 7.73 11.96
CA LEU A 166 -12.18 7.43 10.77
C LEU A 166 -12.71 8.21 9.56
N VAL A 167 -11.81 8.80 8.79
CA VAL A 167 -12.13 9.50 7.53
C VAL A 167 -11.35 8.87 6.39
N GLN A 168 -12.06 8.23 5.47
CA GLN A 168 -11.48 7.62 4.28
C GLN A 168 -11.71 8.53 3.08
N SER A 169 -10.62 8.86 2.40
CA SER A 169 -10.65 9.67 1.18
C SER A 169 -10.01 8.89 0.04
N GLU A 170 -10.64 8.98 -1.12
CA GLU A 170 -10.18 8.38 -2.37
C GLU A 170 -9.77 9.48 -3.35
N TYR A 171 -8.61 9.28 -4.00
CA TYR A 171 -8.06 10.18 -5.00
C TYR A 171 -7.62 9.41 -6.24
N ALA A 172 -7.90 9.99 -7.41
CA ALA A 172 -7.20 9.69 -8.65
C ALA A 172 -5.88 10.46 -8.69
N VAL A 173 -4.82 9.84 -9.15
CA VAL A 173 -3.50 10.47 -9.32
C VAL A 173 -3.36 10.96 -10.76
N GLY A 174 -3.01 12.25 -10.92
CA GLY A 174 -2.93 12.90 -12.23
C GLY A 174 -4.28 13.35 -12.77
N ASP A 175 -4.28 13.81 -14.02
CA ASP A 175 -5.46 14.39 -14.72
C ASP A 175 -6.28 13.31 -15.47
N GLY A 176 -5.96 12.03 -15.32
CA GLY A 176 -6.63 10.91 -16.00
C GLY A 176 -8.04 10.65 -15.47
N GLU A 177 -8.99 10.38 -16.37
CA GLU A 177 -10.29 9.81 -16.00
C GLU A 177 -10.12 8.32 -15.69
N PHE A 178 -10.79 7.85 -14.61
CA PHE A 178 -10.97 6.42 -14.42
C PHE A 178 -11.98 5.92 -15.44
N SER A 179 -11.53 5.09 -16.35
CA SER A 179 -12.39 4.28 -17.21
C SER A 179 -12.88 3.06 -16.47
#